data_03c99fcdd2420a4909202a66ad9dbd31
#
_entry.id   03c99fcdd2420a4909202a66ad9dbd31
#
_cell.length_a   1.000
_cell.length_b   1.000
_cell.length_c   1.000
_cell.angle_alpha   90.00
_cell.angle_beta   90.00
_cell.angle_gamma   90.00
#
_symmetry.space_group_name_H-M   'P 1'
#
loop_
_entity.id
_entity.type
_entity.pdbx_description
1 polymer ?
#
loop_
_entity_poly.entity_id
_entity_poly.type
_entity_poly.pdbx_seq_one_letter_code
_entity_poly.pdbx_strand_id
1 'polypeptide(L)'
;MNHNQMKKYIILDTSAAFQLVTLIDDEKIINIQKNTKSRTFVENMIPLIDIVLKESNISLKELDGIIVGVGPGSFTGTKVAILTAKMLASELSIPLYQISSLLLLSSGYSDVLLTPKVAINENSFYSLSLTNNKVILPEKNYSSTFLKNFPNHLLITEKTFRLSPVQVFFYMQKVTEPHHLVPNYCIPYLNETMKERSNE
;
A
#
# COMPACT_ATOMS: atom_id res chain seq x y z
N MET A 1 -27.53 15.96 17.01
CA MET A 1 -26.41 15.07 17.38
C MET A 1 -25.88 14.50 16.10
N ASN A 2 -24.75 15.02 15.57
CA ASN A 2 -24.08 14.42 14.43
C ASN A 2 -23.48 13.11 14.93
N HIS A 3 -24.12 11.98 14.59
CA HIS A 3 -23.42 10.71 14.61
C HIS A 3 -22.29 10.83 13.60
N ASN A 4 -21.07 10.91 14.07
CA ASN A 4 -19.89 10.71 13.24
C ASN A 4 -20.02 9.27 12.73
N GLN A 5 -20.51 9.11 11.50
CA GLN A 5 -20.67 7.81 10.89
C GLN A 5 -19.25 7.26 10.70
N MET A 6 -18.95 6.16 11.38
CA MET A 6 -17.65 5.47 11.26
C MET A 6 -17.39 5.13 9.81
N LYS A 7 -16.20 5.44 9.32
CA LYS A 7 -15.86 5.30 7.90
C LYS A 7 -15.12 4.00 7.64
N LYS A 8 -15.65 3.24 6.69
CA LYS A 8 -15.11 1.94 6.29
C LYS A 8 -14.24 2.06 5.04
N TYR A 9 -13.02 1.60 5.14
CA TYR A 9 -12.10 1.56 4.02
C TYR A 9 -11.58 0.15 3.78
N ILE A 10 -11.42 -0.20 2.50
CA ILE A 10 -10.66 -1.38 2.11
C ILE A 10 -9.27 -0.96 1.65
N ILE A 11 -8.25 -1.68 2.14
CA ILE A 11 -6.85 -1.46 1.81
C ILE A 11 -6.39 -2.61 0.93
N LEU A 12 -5.77 -2.30 -0.21
CA LEU A 12 -5.20 -3.28 -1.14
C LEU A 12 -3.71 -3.04 -1.31
N ASP A 13 -2.88 -4.08 -1.13
CA ASP A 13 -1.46 -4.04 -1.46
C ASP A 13 -0.98 -5.39 -2.00
N THR A 14 -0.17 -5.36 -3.03
CA THR A 14 0.47 -6.54 -3.63
C THR A 14 1.90 -6.21 -4.09
N SER A 15 2.55 -5.30 -3.39
CA SER A 15 3.89 -4.82 -3.71
C SER A 15 5.00 -5.74 -3.19
N ALA A 16 4.74 -6.46 -2.10
CA ALA A 16 5.67 -7.41 -1.49
C ALA A 16 5.49 -8.84 -2.04
N ALA A 17 6.16 -9.80 -1.43
CA ALA A 17 6.03 -11.22 -1.80
C ALA A 17 4.70 -11.85 -1.34
N PHE A 18 3.75 -11.04 -0.94
CA PHE A 18 2.40 -11.44 -0.55
C PHE A 18 1.38 -10.40 -1.01
N GLN A 19 0.14 -10.80 -1.09
CA GLN A 19 -1.01 -9.97 -1.38
C GLN A 19 -1.78 -9.73 -0.08
N LEU A 20 -2.22 -8.50 0.14
CA LEU A 20 -2.90 -8.06 1.33
C LEU A 20 -4.21 -7.37 0.98
N VAL A 21 -5.27 -7.78 1.66
CA VAL A 21 -6.55 -7.09 1.69
C VAL A 21 -6.93 -6.88 3.16
N THR A 22 -7.20 -5.64 3.53
CA THR A 22 -7.55 -5.27 4.91
C THR A 22 -8.80 -4.40 4.91
N LEU A 23 -9.75 -4.72 5.78
CA LEU A 23 -10.89 -3.86 6.06
C LEU A 23 -10.63 -3.11 7.37
N ILE A 24 -10.81 -1.81 7.34
CA ILE A 24 -10.74 -0.94 8.51
C ILE A 24 -12.05 -0.17 8.70
N ASP A 25 -12.40 0.07 9.95
CA ASP A 25 -13.53 0.91 10.37
C ASP A 25 -12.96 1.98 11.31
N ASP A 26 -12.89 3.22 10.83
CA ASP A 26 -12.11 4.31 11.44
C ASP A 26 -10.67 3.86 11.75
N GLU A 27 -10.28 3.87 13.02
CA GLU A 27 -8.92 3.51 13.48
C GLU A 27 -8.76 2.02 13.82
N LYS A 28 -9.77 1.17 13.53
CA LYS A 28 -9.74 -0.25 13.86
C LYS A 28 -9.58 -1.12 12.63
N ILE A 29 -8.70 -2.09 12.74
CA ILE A 29 -8.63 -3.17 11.77
C ILE A 29 -9.75 -4.17 12.10
N ILE A 30 -10.63 -4.41 11.14
CA ILE A 30 -11.77 -5.34 11.27
C ILE A 30 -11.37 -6.72 10.78
N ASN A 31 -10.74 -6.80 9.61
CA ASN A 31 -10.32 -8.07 9.03
C ASN A 31 -9.08 -7.89 8.17
N ILE A 32 -8.21 -8.90 8.17
CA ILE A 32 -7.01 -8.97 7.32
C ILE A 32 -6.96 -10.33 6.65
N GLN A 33 -6.91 -10.32 5.33
CA GLN A 33 -6.67 -11.52 4.53
C GLN A 33 -5.38 -11.39 3.72
N LYS A 34 -4.67 -12.52 3.57
CA LYS A 34 -3.38 -12.59 2.87
C LYS A 34 -3.35 -13.75 1.91
N ASN A 35 -2.68 -13.54 0.77
CA ASN A 35 -2.28 -14.62 -0.11
C ASN A 35 -0.75 -14.56 -0.31
N THR A 36 -0.06 -15.64 0.00
CA THR A 36 1.41 -15.75 -0.13
C THR A 36 1.85 -16.47 -1.40
N LYS A 37 0.89 -16.88 -2.25
CA LYS A 37 1.17 -17.56 -3.53
C LYS A 37 1.28 -16.53 -4.66
N SER A 38 2.47 -16.01 -4.91
CA SER A 38 2.69 -14.89 -5.84
C SER A 38 2.17 -15.14 -7.27
N ARG A 39 2.18 -16.38 -7.75
CA ARG A 39 1.67 -16.74 -9.08
C ARG A 39 0.16 -16.59 -9.23
N THR A 40 -0.59 -16.44 -8.14
CA THR A 40 -2.06 -16.38 -8.11
C THR A 40 -2.60 -15.02 -7.68
N PHE A 41 -1.79 -13.96 -7.70
CA PHE A 41 -2.21 -12.64 -7.24
C PHE A 41 -3.37 -12.06 -8.07
N VAL A 42 -3.36 -12.27 -9.38
CA VAL A 42 -4.46 -11.81 -10.25
C VAL A 42 -5.75 -12.53 -9.91
N GLU A 43 -5.70 -13.85 -9.81
CA GLU A 43 -6.87 -14.70 -9.59
C GLU A 43 -7.48 -14.52 -8.20
N ASN A 44 -6.66 -14.22 -7.19
CA ASN A 44 -7.10 -14.17 -5.79
C ASN A 44 -7.45 -12.77 -5.28
N MET A 45 -7.26 -11.69 -6.04
CA MET A 45 -7.57 -10.34 -5.54
C MET A 45 -9.05 -10.20 -5.20
N ILE A 46 -9.94 -10.52 -6.13
CA ILE A 46 -11.39 -10.42 -5.89
C ILE A 46 -11.88 -11.42 -4.85
N PRO A 47 -11.47 -12.71 -4.88
CA PRO A 47 -11.79 -13.65 -3.79
C PRO A 47 -11.38 -13.18 -2.41
N LEU A 48 -10.20 -12.58 -2.23
CA LEU A 48 -9.77 -12.04 -0.94
C LEU A 48 -10.64 -10.87 -0.47
N ILE A 49 -11.02 -9.98 -1.37
CA ILE A 49 -11.95 -8.88 -1.07
C ILE A 49 -13.29 -9.46 -0.61
N ASP A 50 -13.83 -10.43 -1.33
CA ASP A 50 -15.08 -11.09 -0.98
C ASP A 50 -15.04 -11.76 0.38
N ILE A 51 -13.95 -12.47 0.70
CA ILE A 51 -13.74 -13.11 2.02
C ILE A 51 -13.73 -12.05 3.13
N VAL A 52 -12.93 -10.99 2.97
CA VAL A 52 -12.82 -9.90 3.97
C VAL A 52 -14.19 -9.30 4.26
N LEU A 53 -14.98 -9.01 3.25
CA LEU A 53 -16.29 -8.39 3.38
C LEU A 53 -17.30 -9.35 4.01
N LYS A 54 -17.36 -10.60 3.55
CA LYS A 54 -18.29 -11.62 4.06
C LYS A 54 -18.02 -11.95 5.52
N GLU A 55 -16.77 -12.18 5.89
CA GLU A 55 -16.41 -12.47 7.28
C GLU A 55 -16.68 -11.30 8.23
N SER A 56 -16.71 -10.10 7.70
CA SER A 56 -17.00 -8.87 8.46
C SER A 56 -18.48 -8.48 8.45
N ASN A 57 -19.34 -9.21 7.72
CA ASN A 57 -20.75 -8.88 7.47
C ASN A 57 -20.93 -7.46 6.90
N ILE A 58 -20.04 -7.03 5.99
CA ILE A 58 -20.05 -5.72 5.34
C ILE A 58 -20.19 -5.92 3.84
N SER A 59 -21.07 -5.14 3.22
CA SER A 59 -21.22 -5.11 1.76
C SER A 59 -20.30 -4.09 1.11
N LEU A 60 -19.99 -4.28 -0.17
CA LEU A 60 -19.22 -3.31 -0.96
C LEU A 60 -19.82 -1.89 -0.94
N LYS A 61 -21.14 -1.77 -0.85
CA LYS A 61 -21.84 -0.48 -0.84
C LYS A 61 -21.70 0.30 0.46
N GLU A 62 -21.20 -0.35 1.53
CA GLU A 62 -20.95 0.29 2.81
C GLU A 62 -19.52 0.85 2.93
N LEU A 63 -18.69 0.67 1.90
CA LEU A 63 -17.35 1.24 1.85
C LEU A 63 -17.41 2.75 1.56
N ASP A 64 -16.68 3.53 2.34
CA ASP A 64 -16.53 4.98 2.18
C ASP A 64 -15.31 5.36 1.34
N GLY A 65 -14.42 4.41 1.06
CA GLY A 65 -13.25 4.64 0.23
C GLY A 65 -12.35 3.42 0.09
N ILE A 66 -11.42 3.55 -0.85
CA ILE A 66 -10.41 2.52 -1.13
C ILE A 66 -9.03 3.14 -0.95
N ILE A 67 -8.15 2.42 -0.26
CA ILE A 67 -6.75 2.80 -0.08
C ILE A 67 -5.89 1.76 -0.80
N VAL A 68 -4.96 2.19 -1.65
CA VAL A 68 -4.10 1.28 -2.38
C VAL A 68 -2.62 1.61 -2.17
N GLY A 69 -1.84 0.59 -1.87
CA GLY A 69 -0.39 0.65 -1.91
C GLY A 69 0.10 0.75 -3.35
N VAL A 70 0.85 1.82 -3.66
CA VAL A 70 1.31 2.08 -5.02
C VAL A 70 2.72 1.57 -5.30
N GLY A 71 3.28 0.77 -4.42
CA GLY A 71 4.68 0.35 -4.46
C GLY A 71 5.58 1.30 -3.66
N PRO A 72 6.90 1.20 -3.79
CA PRO A 72 7.62 0.33 -4.72
C PRO A 72 7.57 -1.16 -4.33
N GLY A 73 7.75 -2.02 -5.32
CA GLY A 73 7.77 -3.46 -5.10
C GLY A 73 7.54 -4.27 -6.37
N SER A 74 6.79 -5.36 -6.25
CA SER A 74 6.45 -6.24 -7.36
C SER A 74 5.75 -5.49 -8.50
N PHE A 75 6.34 -5.53 -9.69
CA PHE A 75 5.81 -4.86 -10.87
C PHE A 75 4.39 -5.30 -11.22
N THR A 76 4.18 -6.60 -11.33
CA THR A 76 2.85 -7.17 -11.65
C THR A 76 1.89 -7.01 -10.49
N GLY A 77 2.34 -7.31 -9.26
CA GLY A 77 1.50 -7.23 -8.08
C GLY A 77 0.94 -5.82 -7.87
N THR A 78 1.79 -4.80 -7.88
CA THR A 78 1.34 -3.42 -7.68
C THR A 78 0.31 -2.98 -8.73
N LYS A 79 0.49 -3.41 -10.00
CA LYS A 79 -0.51 -3.15 -11.05
C LYS A 79 -1.85 -3.80 -10.75
N VAL A 80 -1.86 -5.04 -10.26
CA VAL A 80 -3.10 -5.75 -9.90
C VAL A 80 -3.85 -4.99 -8.81
N ALA A 81 -3.16 -4.57 -7.74
CA ALA A 81 -3.80 -3.80 -6.67
C ALA A 81 -4.37 -2.47 -7.17
N ILE A 82 -3.58 -1.69 -7.92
CA ILE A 82 -4.00 -0.38 -8.44
C ILE A 82 -5.18 -0.52 -9.41
N LEU A 83 -5.12 -1.47 -10.35
CA LEU A 83 -6.21 -1.67 -11.31
C LEU A 83 -7.51 -2.05 -10.60
N THR A 84 -7.44 -2.99 -9.66
CA THR A 84 -8.61 -3.39 -8.86
C THR A 84 -9.17 -2.21 -8.07
N ALA A 85 -8.31 -1.43 -7.41
CA ALA A 85 -8.72 -0.26 -6.65
C ALA A 85 -9.42 0.80 -7.51
N LYS A 86 -8.88 1.08 -8.70
CA LYS A 86 -9.47 2.01 -9.68
C LYS A 86 -10.85 1.53 -10.13
N MET A 87 -10.98 0.26 -10.48
CA MET A 87 -12.24 -0.32 -10.93
C MET A 87 -13.31 -0.24 -9.84
N LEU A 88 -12.97 -0.65 -8.62
CA LEU A 88 -13.91 -0.61 -7.49
C LEU A 88 -14.29 0.82 -7.12
N ALA A 89 -13.33 1.75 -7.05
CA ALA A 89 -13.62 3.15 -6.73
C ALA A 89 -14.54 3.80 -7.76
N SER A 90 -14.33 3.49 -9.04
CA SER A 90 -15.18 3.97 -10.14
C SER A 90 -16.57 3.39 -10.08
N GLU A 91 -16.70 2.06 -9.92
CA GLU A 91 -17.98 1.35 -9.87
C GLU A 91 -18.84 1.79 -8.68
N LEU A 92 -18.21 1.96 -7.52
CA LEU A 92 -18.89 2.35 -6.29
C LEU A 92 -19.07 3.87 -6.17
N SER A 93 -18.44 4.66 -7.05
CA SER A 93 -18.41 6.13 -6.97
C SER A 93 -17.89 6.65 -5.64
N ILE A 94 -16.86 5.98 -5.07
CA ILE A 94 -16.24 6.34 -3.79
C ILE A 94 -14.79 6.83 -3.96
N PRO A 95 -14.25 7.61 -3.00
CA PRO A 95 -12.90 8.10 -3.06
C PRO A 95 -11.84 6.99 -3.14
N LEU A 96 -10.82 7.24 -3.96
CA LEU A 96 -9.59 6.45 -4.02
C LEU A 96 -8.45 7.21 -3.34
N TYR A 97 -7.68 6.50 -2.53
CA TYR A 97 -6.48 7.01 -1.88
C TYR A 97 -5.27 6.15 -2.24
N GLN A 98 -4.12 6.78 -2.34
CA GLN A 98 -2.83 6.12 -2.56
C GLN A 98 -1.93 6.28 -1.35
N ILE A 99 -1.04 5.32 -1.15
CA ILE A 99 -0.02 5.35 -0.11
C ILE A 99 1.22 4.59 -0.58
N SER A 100 2.43 5.02 -0.19
CA SER A 100 3.62 4.19 -0.38
C SER A 100 3.42 2.84 0.30
N SER A 101 3.72 1.75 -0.40
CA SER A 101 3.61 0.40 0.15
C SER A 101 4.59 0.17 1.31
N LEU A 102 5.77 0.80 1.30
CA LEU A 102 6.70 0.73 2.42
C LEU A 102 6.13 1.41 3.67
N LEU A 103 5.51 2.59 3.52
CA LEU A 103 4.84 3.29 4.61
C LEU A 103 3.63 2.52 5.11
N LEU A 104 2.82 1.99 4.21
CA LEU A 104 1.64 1.18 4.53
C LEU A 104 2.02 -0.03 5.37
N LEU A 105 2.90 -0.89 4.84
CA LEU A 105 3.23 -2.19 5.43
C LEU A 105 4.08 -2.10 6.70
N SER A 106 4.68 -0.94 6.97
CA SER A 106 5.42 -0.65 8.19
C SER A 106 4.70 0.30 9.16
N SER A 107 3.48 0.72 8.85
CA SER A 107 2.76 1.75 9.60
C SER A 107 2.48 1.41 11.07
N GLY A 108 2.44 0.14 11.42
CA GLY A 108 2.24 -0.31 12.80
C GLY A 108 3.50 -0.37 13.67
N TYR A 109 4.65 0.08 13.16
CA TYR A 109 5.88 0.21 13.95
C TYR A 109 5.98 1.63 14.48
N SER A 110 6.26 1.74 15.79
CA SER A 110 6.37 3.02 16.52
C SER A 110 7.83 3.43 16.78
N ASP A 111 8.78 2.78 16.13
CA ASP A 111 10.19 3.07 16.34
C ASP A 111 10.56 4.48 15.91
N VAL A 112 11.41 5.12 16.71
CA VAL A 112 11.89 6.49 16.44
C VAL A 112 12.60 6.58 15.10
N LEU A 113 13.32 5.51 14.73
CA LEU A 113 14.04 5.40 13.47
C LEU A 113 13.80 4.01 12.88
N LEU A 114 13.25 3.95 11.67
CA LEU A 114 12.89 2.72 10.97
C LEU A 114 13.34 2.78 9.51
N THR A 115 13.89 1.68 9.01
CA THR A 115 14.29 1.51 7.61
C THR A 115 13.57 0.30 7.00
N PRO A 116 12.28 0.43 6.62
CA PRO A 116 11.54 -0.62 5.94
C PRO A 116 12.09 -0.84 4.54
N LYS A 117 12.14 -2.11 4.12
CA LYS A 117 12.66 -2.49 2.80
C LYS A 117 11.93 -3.71 2.23
N VAL A 118 11.78 -3.71 0.91
CA VAL A 118 11.30 -4.85 0.11
C VAL A 118 12.44 -5.31 -0.80
N ALA A 119 12.71 -6.61 -0.82
CA ALA A 119 13.79 -7.18 -1.63
C ALA A 119 13.46 -7.08 -3.13
N ILE A 120 14.45 -6.63 -3.92
CA ILE A 120 14.45 -6.70 -5.38
C ILE A 120 15.22 -7.94 -5.80
N ASN A 121 16.41 -8.10 -5.22
CA ASN A 121 17.30 -9.26 -5.36
C ASN A 121 18.15 -9.38 -4.08
N GLU A 122 19.14 -10.26 -4.08
CA GLU A 122 20.01 -10.50 -2.91
C GLU A 122 20.77 -9.25 -2.43
N ASN A 123 21.09 -8.33 -3.34
CA ASN A 123 21.97 -7.19 -3.07
C ASN A 123 21.29 -5.83 -3.18
N SER A 124 19.99 -5.77 -3.53
CA SER A 124 19.27 -4.51 -3.68
C SER A 124 17.84 -4.58 -3.16
N PHE A 125 17.38 -3.44 -2.64
CA PHE A 125 16.11 -3.29 -1.97
C PHE A 125 15.44 -1.98 -2.39
N TYR A 126 14.13 -2.00 -2.56
CA TYR A 126 13.34 -0.77 -2.41
C TYR A 126 13.27 -0.45 -0.93
N SER A 127 13.65 0.77 -0.56
CA SER A 127 13.70 1.20 0.83
C SER A 127 13.50 2.70 0.97
N LEU A 128 13.14 3.10 2.16
CA LEU A 128 13.19 4.46 2.68
C LEU A 128 13.68 4.41 4.14
N SER A 129 13.95 5.54 4.75
CA SER A 129 14.17 5.59 6.20
C SER A 129 13.36 6.71 6.82
N LEU A 130 12.81 6.44 7.99
CA LEU A 130 11.91 7.32 8.74
C LEU A 130 12.51 7.63 10.10
N THR A 131 12.28 8.85 10.58
CA THR A 131 12.45 9.21 11.98
C THR A 131 11.29 10.11 12.41
N ASN A 132 10.60 9.76 13.48
CA ASN A 132 9.44 10.51 13.97
C ASN A 132 8.45 10.87 12.83
N ASN A 133 8.08 9.90 12.01
CA ASN A 133 7.20 10.06 10.84
C ASN A 133 7.75 10.98 9.72
N LYS A 134 9.01 11.39 9.78
CA LYS A 134 9.67 12.15 8.70
C LYS A 134 10.58 11.24 7.89
N VAL A 135 10.46 11.29 6.58
CA VAL A 135 11.35 10.58 5.67
C VAL A 135 12.71 11.28 5.66
N ILE A 136 13.76 10.58 6.11
CA ILE A 136 15.16 11.04 6.11
C ILE A 136 15.98 10.44 4.97
N LEU A 137 15.58 9.26 4.47
CA LEU A 137 16.10 8.66 3.25
C LEU A 137 14.91 8.48 2.29
N PRO A 138 14.93 9.14 1.12
CA PRO A 138 13.81 9.06 0.18
C PRO A 138 13.62 7.65 -0.36
N GLU A 139 12.39 7.34 -0.76
CA GLU A 139 12.01 6.06 -1.31
C GLU A 139 12.66 5.81 -2.67
N LYS A 140 13.59 4.86 -2.75
CA LYS A 140 14.32 4.48 -3.96
C LYS A 140 14.83 3.03 -3.89
N ASN A 141 15.48 2.60 -4.97
CA ASN A 141 16.30 1.40 -4.99
C ASN A 141 17.67 1.70 -4.38
N TYR A 142 18.08 0.90 -3.39
CA TYR A 142 19.35 1.01 -2.70
C TYR A 142 20.06 -0.33 -2.65
N SER A 143 21.39 -0.31 -2.72
CA SER A 143 22.20 -1.49 -2.46
C SER A 143 22.20 -1.87 -0.97
N SER A 144 22.37 -3.16 -0.70
CA SER A 144 22.51 -3.65 0.68
C SER A 144 23.66 -2.99 1.42
N THR A 145 24.77 -2.69 0.72
CA THR A 145 25.94 -2.01 1.26
C THR A 145 25.62 -0.58 1.71
N PHE A 146 24.90 0.18 0.88
CA PHE A 146 24.48 1.55 1.22
C PHE A 146 23.55 1.58 2.43
N LEU A 147 22.59 0.64 2.48
CA LEU A 147 21.62 0.57 3.57
C LEU A 147 22.24 0.24 4.92
N LYS A 148 23.45 -0.35 4.97
CA LYS A 148 24.16 -0.58 6.26
C LYS A 148 24.40 0.70 7.07
N ASN A 149 24.36 1.87 6.43
CA ASN A 149 24.50 3.17 7.11
C ASN A 149 23.21 3.61 7.86
N PHE A 150 22.12 2.88 7.70
CA PHE A 150 20.83 3.18 8.34
C PHE A 150 20.48 2.06 9.32
N PRO A 151 20.07 2.38 10.55
CA PRO A 151 19.71 1.37 11.54
C PRO A 151 18.28 0.86 11.38
N ASN A 152 17.91 -0.12 12.21
CA ASN A 152 16.57 -0.66 12.34
C ASN A 152 15.94 -1.11 11.01
N HIS A 153 16.66 -1.97 10.30
CA HIS A 153 16.19 -2.57 9.06
C HIS A 153 14.99 -3.47 9.30
N LEU A 154 13.90 -3.21 8.60
CA LEU A 154 12.71 -4.03 8.59
C LEU A 154 12.50 -4.62 7.19
N LEU A 155 12.82 -5.89 6.99
CA LEU A 155 12.43 -6.59 5.77
C LEU A 155 10.92 -6.89 5.82
N ILE A 156 10.18 -6.32 4.88
CA ILE A 156 8.74 -6.50 4.79
C ILE A 156 8.41 -7.89 4.22
N THR A 157 7.73 -8.68 5.00
CA THR A 157 7.22 -10.01 4.66
C THR A 157 5.81 -10.17 5.22
N GLU A 158 5.14 -11.27 4.89
CA GLU A 158 3.83 -11.63 5.45
C GLU A 158 3.85 -11.85 6.97
N LYS A 159 5.02 -11.98 7.58
CA LYS A 159 5.22 -12.16 9.03
C LYS A 159 5.60 -10.86 9.73
N THR A 160 6.27 -9.96 9.02
CA THR A 160 6.86 -8.75 9.62
C THR A 160 6.06 -7.49 9.34
N PHE A 161 5.16 -7.45 8.35
CA PHE A 161 4.33 -6.27 8.16
C PHE A 161 3.46 -5.98 9.41
N ARG A 162 3.22 -4.71 9.66
CA ARG A 162 2.33 -4.22 10.71
C ARG A 162 1.56 -3.02 10.20
N LEU A 163 0.25 -2.99 10.45
CA LEU A 163 -0.63 -1.90 10.06
C LEU A 163 -1.10 -1.11 11.27
N SER A 164 -1.13 0.20 11.12
CA SER A 164 -1.82 1.13 12.00
C SER A 164 -2.73 2.01 11.16
N PRO A 165 -4.06 1.90 11.28
CA PRO A 165 -4.98 2.77 10.54
C PRO A 165 -4.70 4.26 10.75
N VAL A 166 -4.36 4.68 11.96
CA VAL A 166 -3.97 6.07 12.27
C VAL A 166 -2.81 6.54 11.40
N GLN A 167 -1.76 5.72 11.28
CA GLN A 167 -0.60 6.05 10.44
C GLN A 167 -0.92 5.96 8.95
N VAL A 168 -1.77 5.01 8.56
CA VAL A 168 -2.26 4.92 7.17
C VAL A 168 -2.98 6.20 6.79
N PHE A 169 -3.90 6.70 7.62
CA PHE A 169 -4.61 7.96 7.38
C PHE A 169 -3.67 9.17 7.36
N PHE A 170 -2.61 9.15 8.15
CA PHE A 170 -1.60 10.22 8.16
C PHE A 170 -0.81 10.29 6.82
N TYR A 171 -0.49 9.13 6.22
CA TYR A 171 0.34 9.08 5.02
C TYR A 171 -0.46 9.01 3.71
N MET A 172 -1.71 8.56 3.74
CA MET A 172 -2.49 8.42 2.52
C MET A 172 -2.78 9.75 1.86
N GLN A 173 -2.86 9.74 0.53
CA GLN A 173 -3.18 10.90 -0.29
C GLN A 173 -4.39 10.61 -1.16
N LYS A 174 -5.34 11.53 -1.22
CA LYS A 174 -6.50 11.40 -2.09
C LYS A 174 -6.05 11.46 -3.56
N VAL A 175 -6.51 10.52 -4.36
CA VAL A 175 -6.29 10.51 -5.80
C VAL A 175 -7.35 11.38 -6.46
N THR A 176 -6.95 12.50 -7.05
CA THR A 176 -7.86 13.42 -7.74
C THR A 176 -8.29 12.89 -9.09
N GLU A 177 -7.36 12.23 -9.80
CA GLU A 177 -7.56 11.67 -11.12
C GLU A 177 -7.18 10.18 -11.17
N PRO A 178 -8.14 9.27 -10.87
CA PRO A 178 -7.86 7.83 -10.79
C PRO A 178 -7.23 7.25 -12.05
N HIS A 179 -7.56 7.78 -13.24
CA HIS A 179 -6.98 7.29 -14.50
C HIS A 179 -5.47 7.48 -14.58
N HIS A 180 -4.93 8.55 -13.98
CA HIS A 180 -3.52 8.86 -13.97
C HIS A 180 -2.74 8.15 -12.85
N LEU A 181 -3.41 7.45 -11.94
CA LEU A 181 -2.73 6.68 -10.91
C LEU A 181 -1.92 5.54 -11.54
N VAL A 182 -0.62 5.55 -11.30
CA VAL A 182 0.33 4.55 -11.79
C VAL A 182 1.20 4.02 -10.64
N PRO A 183 1.76 2.82 -10.78
CA PRO A 183 2.69 2.30 -9.79
C PRO A 183 3.95 3.15 -9.63
N ASN A 184 4.41 3.30 -8.39
CA ASN A 184 5.72 3.85 -8.10
C ASN A 184 6.79 2.77 -8.26
N TYR A 185 7.50 2.79 -9.38
CA TYR A 185 8.57 1.81 -9.64
C TYR A 185 9.94 2.25 -9.11
N CYS A 186 10.06 3.46 -8.57
CA CYS A 186 11.34 4.05 -8.18
C CYS A 186 12.43 3.98 -9.27
N ILE A 187 12.02 3.95 -10.53
CA ILE A 187 12.91 3.98 -11.69
C ILE A 187 12.96 5.43 -12.16
N PRO A 188 14.11 6.13 -12.06
CA PRO A 188 14.21 7.56 -12.39
C PRO A 188 13.68 7.87 -13.79
N TYR A 189 14.03 7.05 -14.75
CA TYR A 189 13.68 7.24 -16.17
C TYR A 189 12.16 7.14 -16.44
N LEU A 190 11.44 6.23 -15.80
CA LEU A 190 9.99 6.06 -16.01
C LEU A 190 9.18 7.19 -15.35
N ASN A 191 9.67 7.74 -14.26
CA ASN A 191 8.97 8.82 -13.55
C ASN A 191 9.07 10.16 -14.31
N GLU A 192 10.17 10.41 -15.04
CA GLU A 192 10.34 11.60 -15.87
C GLU A 192 9.48 11.52 -17.13
N THR A 193 9.50 10.40 -17.83
CA THR A 193 8.72 10.20 -19.06
C THR A 193 7.21 10.25 -18.84
N MET A 194 6.73 9.86 -17.65
CA MET A 194 5.31 9.92 -17.31
C MET A 194 4.86 11.32 -16.88
N LYS A 195 5.75 12.12 -16.28
CA LYS A 195 5.47 13.53 -15.99
C LYS A 195 5.36 14.38 -17.25
N GLU A 196 6.17 14.10 -18.26
CA GLU A 196 6.12 14.80 -19.55
C GLU A 196 4.83 14.51 -20.32
N ARG A 197 4.34 13.25 -20.30
CA ARG A 197 3.08 12.86 -20.97
C ARG A 197 1.81 13.32 -20.26
N SER A 198 1.88 13.73 -19.00
CA SER A 198 0.73 14.28 -18.27
C SER A 198 0.59 15.80 -18.43
N ASN A 199 1.55 16.44 -19.11
CA ASN A 199 1.54 17.88 -19.42
C ASN A 199 1.26 18.18 -20.91
N GLU A 200 0.98 17.16 -21.72
CA GLU A 200 0.44 17.25 -23.08
C GLU A 200 -1.06 16.93 -23.10
#